data_b8bb19a2095796d5300541020d7d17db
#
_entry.id   b8bb19a2095796d5300541020d7d17db
#
_cell.length_a   1.000
_cell.length_b   1.000
_cell.length_c   1.000
_cell.angle_alpha   90.00
_cell.angle_beta   90.00
_cell.angle_gamma   90.00
#
_symmetry.space_group_name_H-M   'P 1'
#
loop_
_entity.id
_entity.type
_entity.pdbx_description
1 polymer ?
#
loop_
_entity_poly.entity_id
_entity_poly.type
_entity_poly.pdbx_seq_one_letter_code
_entity_poly.pdbx_strand_id
1 'polypeptide(L)'
;MVKLNVCVLFGGMSPEHAVSLRSAESVLNHMDKEKYNIFPVGITKDGDWILYGSTDYSKLPTGEWLNCPNNRRAAISPIRGQGLLIFEGDCVIREMIEIVFPVLHGENGEDGTIQGLLELAGIPYVGPHVAASAIAMDKTLTKLVADNAGVAQADWLLVRDTEVSNHLQQVIIRLEEKVKSSLHQ
;
A
#
# COMPACT_ATOMS: atom_id res chain seq x y z
N MET A 1 -30.95 4.79 -2.10
CA MET A 1 -29.75 5.57 -2.46
C MET A 1 -28.95 4.78 -3.47
N VAL A 2 -28.26 5.43 -4.41
CA VAL A 2 -27.33 4.75 -5.32
C VAL A 2 -26.09 4.38 -4.49
N LYS A 3 -25.66 3.12 -4.57
CA LYS A 3 -24.46 2.66 -3.87
C LYS A 3 -23.21 3.18 -4.57
N LEU A 4 -22.18 3.52 -3.81
CA LEU A 4 -20.87 3.90 -4.36
C LEU A 4 -20.06 2.63 -4.71
N ASN A 5 -19.41 2.66 -5.86
CA ASN A 5 -18.51 1.60 -6.30
C ASN A 5 -17.12 1.78 -5.66
N VAL A 6 -16.77 0.93 -4.73
CA VAL A 6 -15.53 0.98 -3.96
C VAL A 6 -14.63 -0.20 -4.34
N CYS A 7 -13.44 0.07 -4.86
CA CYS A 7 -12.43 -0.94 -5.06
C CYS A 7 -11.54 -1.03 -3.81
N VAL A 8 -11.49 -2.19 -3.18
CA VAL A 8 -10.59 -2.48 -2.06
C VAL A 8 -9.39 -3.25 -2.59
N LEU A 9 -8.20 -2.61 -2.53
CA LEU A 9 -6.94 -3.23 -2.96
C LEU A 9 -6.25 -3.89 -1.78
N PHE A 10 -5.80 -5.14 -1.94
CA PHE A 10 -5.12 -5.88 -0.89
C PHE A 10 -4.02 -6.80 -1.44
N GLY A 11 -3.17 -7.34 -0.56
CA GLY A 11 -2.06 -8.20 -0.91
C GLY A 11 -0.80 -7.39 -1.22
N GLY A 12 -0.29 -7.46 -2.45
CA GLY A 12 0.91 -6.76 -2.92
C GLY A 12 2.16 -7.62 -2.91
N MET A 13 3.21 -7.13 -3.57
CA MET A 13 4.51 -7.82 -3.71
C MET A 13 5.41 -7.66 -2.47
N SER A 14 5.01 -6.81 -1.53
CA SER A 14 5.72 -6.51 -0.29
C SER A 14 5.87 -7.75 0.62
N PRO A 15 6.91 -7.82 1.48
CA PRO A 15 7.00 -8.80 2.57
C PRO A 15 5.80 -8.76 3.52
N GLU A 16 5.08 -7.65 3.59
CA GLU A 16 3.88 -7.45 4.42
C GLU A 16 2.57 -7.95 3.76
N HIS A 17 2.67 -8.69 2.65
CA HIS A 17 1.52 -9.28 1.95
C HIS A 17 0.52 -9.96 2.89
N ALA A 18 1.00 -10.80 3.81
CA ALA A 18 0.13 -11.52 4.74
C ALA A 18 -0.59 -10.59 5.74
N VAL A 19 0.03 -9.45 6.09
CA VAL A 19 -0.60 -8.42 6.93
C VAL A 19 -1.74 -7.76 6.17
N SER A 20 -1.52 -7.42 4.92
CA SER A 20 -2.54 -6.85 4.03
C SER A 20 -3.75 -7.77 3.89
N LEU A 21 -3.56 -9.07 3.70
CA LEU A 21 -4.66 -10.03 3.60
C LEU A 21 -5.55 -10.06 4.87
N ARG A 22 -4.94 -10.01 6.06
CA ARG A 22 -5.67 -9.96 7.34
C ARG A 22 -6.42 -8.64 7.53
N SER A 23 -5.76 -7.53 7.19
CA SER A 23 -6.38 -6.20 7.26
C SER A 23 -7.57 -6.11 6.30
N ALA A 24 -7.44 -6.64 5.09
CA ALA A 24 -8.49 -6.67 4.09
C ALA A 24 -9.69 -7.52 4.51
N GLU A 25 -9.48 -8.69 5.12
CA GLU A 25 -10.56 -9.49 5.70
C GLU A 25 -11.38 -8.65 6.67
N SER A 26 -10.71 -7.95 7.61
CA SER A 26 -11.39 -7.11 8.59
C SER A 26 -12.15 -5.97 7.92
N VAL A 27 -11.51 -5.23 7.01
CA VAL A 27 -12.14 -4.10 6.29
C VAL A 27 -13.37 -4.57 5.52
N LEU A 28 -13.24 -5.61 4.69
CA LEU A 28 -14.30 -6.11 3.82
C LEU A 28 -15.51 -6.67 4.60
N ASN A 29 -15.25 -7.28 5.77
CA ASN A 29 -16.32 -7.77 6.64
C ASN A 29 -17.10 -6.63 7.30
N HIS A 30 -16.48 -5.48 7.57
CA HIS A 30 -17.11 -4.36 8.26
C HIS A 30 -17.63 -3.25 7.33
N MET A 31 -17.37 -3.33 6.02
CA MET A 31 -17.94 -2.38 5.06
C MET A 31 -19.45 -2.52 4.95
N ASP A 32 -20.13 -1.36 4.94
CA ASP A 32 -21.59 -1.26 4.83
C ASP A 32 -22.06 -1.60 3.40
N LYS A 33 -22.55 -2.83 3.23
CA LYS A 33 -23.03 -3.35 1.95
C LYS A 33 -24.31 -2.67 1.43
N GLU A 34 -25.00 -1.88 2.27
CA GLU A 34 -26.14 -1.08 1.82
C GLU A 34 -25.69 0.22 1.14
N LYS A 35 -24.49 0.71 1.47
CA LYS A 35 -23.92 1.96 0.91
C LYS A 35 -22.93 1.71 -0.23
N TYR A 36 -22.27 0.55 -0.25
CA TYR A 36 -21.16 0.28 -1.17
C TYR A 36 -21.38 -0.96 -2.03
N ASN A 37 -21.08 -0.84 -3.32
CA ASN A 37 -20.77 -1.97 -4.19
C ASN A 37 -19.25 -2.21 -4.07
N ILE A 38 -18.86 -3.36 -3.56
CA ILE A 38 -17.48 -3.64 -3.20
C ILE A 38 -16.83 -4.48 -4.31
N PHE A 39 -15.69 -4.01 -4.79
CA PHE A 39 -14.82 -4.70 -5.75
C PHE A 39 -13.51 -5.08 -5.04
N PRO A 40 -13.43 -6.27 -4.43
CA PRO A 40 -12.22 -6.71 -3.74
C PRO A 40 -11.18 -7.18 -4.78
N VAL A 41 -10.08 -6.44 -4.92
CA VAL A 41 -9.01 -6.74 -5.87
C VAL A 41 -7.74 -7.09 -5.10
N GLY A 42 -7.32 -8.33 -5.21
CA GLY A 42 -6.08 -8.83 -4.61
C GLY A 42 -4.92 -8.73 -5.58
N ILE A 43 -3.76 -8.30 -5.08
CA ILE A 43 -2.51 -8.32 -5.81
C ILE A 43 -1.67 -9.47 -5.24
N THR A 44 -1.28 -10.41 -6.10
CA THR A 44 -0.46 -11.56 -5.68
C THR A 44 0.97 -11.13 -5.36
N LYS A 45 1.77 -12.05 -4.80
CA LYS A 45 3.21 -11.81 -4.58
C LYS A 45 4.00 -11.65 -5.88
N ASP A 46 3.48 -12.20 -6.97
CA ASP A 46 4.06 -12.11 -8.32
C ASP A 46 3.58 -10.86 -9.09
N GLY A 47 2.67 -10.07 -8.51
CA GLY A 47 2.17 -8.83 -9.09
C GLY A 47 0.92 -8.99 -9.96
N ASP A 48 0.29 -10.17 -10.02
CA ASP A 48 -0.98 -10.35 -10.71
C ASP A 48 -2.14 -9.73 -9.93
N TRP A 49 -3.00 -9.04 -10.64
CA TRP A 49 -4.20 -8.42 -10.08
C TRP A 49 -5.43 -9.28 -10.36
N ILE A 50 -6.15 -9.61 -9.30
CA ILE A 50 -7.28 -10.54 -9.34
C ILE A 50 -8.48 -9.91 -8.62
N LEU A 51 -9.58 -9.70 -9.35
CA LEU A 51 -10.88 -9.44 -8.75
C LEU A 51 -11.35 -10.72 -8.06
N TYR A 52 -11.44 -10.67 -6.74
CA TYR A 52 -11.86 -11.82 -5.93
C TYR A 52 -13.35 -12.10 -6.10
N GLY A 53 -13.67 -13.28 -6.57
CA GLY A 53 -15.01 -13.67 -6.99
C GLY A 53 -15.90 -14.27 -5.88
N SER A 54 -15.63 -13.97 -4.60
CA SER A 54 -16.40 -14.46 -3.48
C SER A 54 -16.61 -13.39 -2.40
N THR A 55 -17.61 -13.58 -1.56
CA THR A 55 -17.85 -12.76 -0.36
C THR A 55 -17.40 -13.44 0.93
N ASP A 56 -16.76 -14.61 0.83
CA ASP A 56 -16.14 -15.29 1.95
C ASP A 56 -14.70 -14.78 2.14
N TYR A 57 -14.57 -13.71 2.90
CA TYR A 57 -13.28 -13.05 3.12
C TYR A 57 -12.37 -13.79 4.12
N SER A 58 -12.88 -14.81 4.84
CA SER A 58 -12.06 -15.64 5.73
C SER A 58 -10.95 -16.41 4.98
N LYS A 59 -11.10 -16.56 3.67
CA LYS A 59 -10.11 -17.19 2.79
C LYS A 59 -8.92 -16.31 2.44
N LEU A 60 -8.97 -15.01 2.73
CA LEU A 60 -7.88 -14.10 2.41
C LEU A 60 -6.61 -14.45 3.22
N PRO A 61 -6.64 -14.49 4.57
CA PRO A 61 -5.45 -14.78 5.37
C PRO A 61 -4.85 -16.17 5.13
N THR A 62 -5.67 -17.15 4.72
CA THR A 62 -5.21 -18.53 4.45
C THR A 62 -4.56 -18.70 3.08
N GLY A 63 -4.71 -17.73 2.19
CA GLY A 63 -4.28 -17.81 0.79
C GLY A 63 -5.24 -18.59 -0.12
N GLU A 64 -6.29 -19.19 0.42
CA GLU A 64 -7.28 -19.96 -0.35
C GLU A 64 -8.10 -19.10 -1.33
N TRP A 65 -8.10 -17.79 -1.15
CA TRP A 65 -8.75 -16.85 -2.06
C TRP A 65 -8.27 -16.98 -3.50
N LEU A 66 -7.01 -17.37 -3.71
CA LEU A 66 -6.43 -17.60 -5.05
C LEU A 66 -7.12 -18.75 -5.81
N ASN A 67 -7.70 -19.71 -5.09
CA ASN A 67 -8.36 -20.89 -5.67
C ASN A 67 -9.86 -20.67 -5.93
N CYS A 68 -10.37 -19.45 -5.75
CA CYS A 68 -11.78 -19.18 -6.00
C CYS A 68 -12.10 -19.30 -7.50
N PRO A 69 -13.06 -20.15 -7.91
CA PRO A 69 -13.33 -20.41 -9.32
C PRO A 69 -13.91 -19.19 -10.07
N ASN A 70 -14.46 -18.23 -9.35
CA ASN A 70 -15.03 -17.01 -9.91
C ASN A 70 -14.02 -15.84 -9.95
N ASN A 71 -12.76 -16.08 -9.65
CA ASN A 71 -11.71 -15.09 -9.77
C ASN A 71 -11.52 -14.68 -11.22
N ARG A 72 -11.29 -13.38 -11.44
CA ARG A 72 -11.03 -12.81 -12.74
C ARG A 72 -9.80 -11.93 -12.69
N ARG A 73 -9.00 -11.96 -13.73
CA ARG A 73 -7.90 -10.99 -13.84
C ARG A 73 -8.47 -9.59 -13.94
N ALA A 74 -7.80 -8.63 -13.30
CA ALA A 74 -8.25 -7.24 -13.28
C ALA A 74 -7.06 -6.28 -13.35
N ALA A 75 -7.32 -5.01 -13.65
CA ALA A 75 -6.33 -3.94 -13.55
C ALA A 75 -7.04 -2.60 -13.41
N ILE A 76 -6.45 -1.66 -12.68
CA ILE A 76 -6.88 -0.26 -12.76
C ILE A 76 -6.23 0.36 -14.00
N SER A 77 -7.07 0.92 -14.87
CA SER A 77 -6.58 1.63 -16.06
C SER A 77 -5.96 2.97 -15.64
N PRO A 78 -4.74 3.30 -16.12
CA PRO A 78 -4.20 4.65 -15.95
C PRO A 78 -4.91 5.70 -16.80
N ILE A 79 -5.76 5.26 -17.73
CA ILE A 79 -6.54 6.17 -18.60
C ILE A 79 -7.76 6.65 -17.82
N ARG A 80 -7.88 7.97 -17.66
CA ARG A 80 -9.00 8.59 -16.94
C ARG A 80 -10.35 8.13 -17.45
N GLY A 81 -11.27 7.83 -16.51
CA GLY A 81 -12.63 7.42 -16.80
C GLY A 81 -12.81 5.97 -17.26
N GLN A 82 -11.76 5.16 -17.26
CA GLN A 82 -11.88 3.73 -17.58
C GLN A 82 -12.07 2.83 -16.35
N GLY A 83 -11.71 3.28 -15.16
CA GLY A 83 -11.94 2.56 -13.92
C GLY A 83 -11.21 1.23 -13.82
N LEU A 84 -11.90 0.21 -13.32
CA LEU A 84 -11.42 -1.16 -13.20
C LEU A 84 -11.70 -1.93 -14.48
N LEU A 85 -10.67 -2.49 -15.08
CA LEU A 85 -10.74 -3.40 -16.20
C LEU A 85 -10.79 -4.84 -15.67
N ILE A 86 -11.75 -5.64 -16.11
CA ILE A 86 -11.93 -7.04 -15.74
C ILE A 86 -11.83 -7.87 -17.01
N PHE A 87 -10.94 -8.85 -17.01
CA PHE A 87 -10.65 -9.66 -18.18
C PHE A 87 -11.42 -10.98 -18.13
N GLU A 88 -12.29 -11.22 -19.12
CA GLU A 88 -13.08 -12.45 -19.30
C GLU A 88 -12.83 -13.03 -20.69
N GLY A 89 -11.94 -14.00 -20.81
CA GLY A 89 -11.50 -14.52 -22.12
C GLY A 89 -10.96 -13.38 -22.98
N ASP A 90 -11.55 -13.21 -24.16
CA ASP A 90 -11.17 -12.15 -25.12
C ASP A 90 -11.90 -10.81 -24.87
N CYS A 91 -12.78 -10.75 -23.86
CA CYS A 91 -13.55 -9.56 -23.53
C CYS A 91 -12.95 -8.80 -22.37
N VAL A 92 -13.12 -7.47 -22.37
CA VAL A 92 -12.77 -6.59 -21.26
C VAL A 92 -14.01 -5.84 -20.81
N ILE A 93 -14.42 -6.12 -19.57
CA ILE A 93 -15.51 -5.41 -18.90
C ILE A 93 -14.91 -4.21 -18.16
N ARG A 94 -15.59 -3.08 -18.19
CA ARG A 94 -15.18 -1.85 -17.48
C ARG A 94 -16.17 -1.57 -16.38
N GLU A 95 -15.64 -1.41 -15.18
CA GLU A 95 -16.41 -0.98 -14.01
C GLU A 95 -15.93 0.39 -13.56
N MET A 96 -16.88 1.32 -13.47
CA MET A 96 -16.57 2.65 -12.93
C MET A 96 -16.37 2.57 -11.43
N ILE A 97 -15.17 2.89 -10.99
CA ILE A 97 -14.81 2.95 -9.58
C ILE A 97 -14.83 4.40 -9.13
N GLU A 98 -15.60 4.69 -8.09
CA GLU A 98 -15.77 6.04 -7.55
C GLU A 98 -14.73 6.35 -6.47
N ILE A 99 -14.24 5.31 -5.77
CA ILE A 99 -13.18 5.43 -4.78
C ILE A 99 -12.39 4.13 -4.66
N VAL A 100 -11.09 4.24 -4.46
CA VAL A 100 -10.22 3.11 -4.11
C VAL A 100 -9.85 3.17 -2.64
N PHE A 101 -9.92 2.03 -1.96
CA PHE A 101 -9.45 1.87 -0.60
C PHE A 101 -8.24 0.92 -0.61
N PRO A 102 -7.00 1.44 -0.67
CA PRO A 102 -5.80 0.64 -0.54
C PRO A 102 -5.67 0.10 0.89
N VAL A 103 -5.63 -1.21 1.03
CA VAL A 103 -5.33 -1.94 2.27
C VAL A 103 -4.00 -2.68 2.06
N LEU A 104 -3.10 -2.01 1.36
CA LEU A 104 -1.75 -2.48 1.06
C LEU A 104 -0.79 -2.01 2.16
N HIS A 105 0.28 -2.79 2.39
CA HIS A 105 1.32 -2.45 3.34
C HIS A 105 2.70 -2.53 2.69
N GLY A 106 3.60 -1.63 3.11
CA GLY A 106 4.98 -1.58 2.65
C GLY A 106 5.15 -1.10 1.20
N GLU A 107 6.15 -1.66 0.54
CA GLU A 107 6.55 -1.28 -0.82
C GLU A 107 5.40 -1.40 -1.82
N ASN A 108 5.31 -0.44 -2.73
CA ASN A 108 4.26 -0.24 -3.73
C ASN A 108 2.86 0.10 -3.15
N GLY A 109 2.63 -0.08 -1.85
CA GLY A 109 1.37 0.25 -1.19
C GLY A 109 1.38 1.58 -0.44
N GLU A 110 2.49 1.88 0.26
CA GLU A 110 2.62 3.03 1.16
C GLU A 110 3.68 4.05 0.70
N ASP A 111 4.39 3.77 -0.38
CA ASP A 111 5.51 4.59 -0.88
C ASP A 111 5.14 5.63 -1.96
N GLY A 112 3.85 5.76 -2.29
CA GLY A 112 3.35 6.66 -3.32
C GLY A 112 3.13 6.01 -4.68
N THR A 113 3.56 4.76 -4.88
CA THR A 113 3.47 4.06 -6.18
C THR A 113 2.01 3.81 -6.58
N ILE A 114 1.22 3.17 -5.73
CA ILE A 114 -0.20 2.94 -6.01
C ILE A 114 -0.98 4.26 -6.06
N GLN A 115 -0.64 5.21 -5.21
CA GLN A 115 -1.25 6.54 -5.21
C GLN A 115 -1.00 7.25 -6.55
N GLY A 116 0.20 7.14 -7.11
CA GLY A 116 0.55 7.69 -8.42
C GLY A 116 -0.28 7.08 -9.57
N LEU A 117 -0.53 5.77 -9.55
CA LEU A 117 -1.43 5.13 -10.50
C LEU A 117 -2.85 5.69 -10.39
N LEU A 118 -3.36 5.86 -9.17
CA LEU A 118 -4.71 6.36 -8.92
C LEU A 118 -4.87 7.83 -9.31
N GLU A 119 -3.83 8.66 -9.11
CA GLU A 119 -3.77 10.03 -9.59
C GLU A 119 -3.83 10.10 -11.13
N LEU A 120 -3.07 9.25 -11.83
CA LEU A 120 -3.12 9.17 -13.29
C LEU A 120 -4.52 8.74 -13.77
N ALA A 121 -5.10 7.72 -13.15
CA ALA A 121 -6.45 7.23 -13.44
C ALA A 121 -7.55 8.27 -13.13
N GLY A 122 -7.24 9.26 -12.28
CA GLY A 122 -8.20 10.25 -11.80
C GLY A 122 -9.26 9.66 -10.87
N ILE A 123 -8.90 8.61 -10.11
CA ILE A 123 -9.81 7.95 -9.16
C ILE A 123 -9.46 8.40 -7.74
N PRO A 124 -10.41 8.95 -6.97
CA PRO A 124 -10.22 9.25 -5.57
C PRO A 124 -9.82 8.01 -4.76
N TYR A 125 -9.03 8.18 -3.72
CA TYR A 125 -8.60 7.08 -2.86
C TYR A 125 -8.50 7.48 -1.40
N VAL A 126 -8.57 6.50 -0.52
CA VAL A 126 -8.39 6.65 0.92
C VAL A 126 -6.91 6.58 1.24
N GLY A 127 -6.40 7.60 1.92
CA GLY A 127 -5.00 7.64 2.36
C GLY A 127 -4.27 8.93 1.99
N PRO A 128 -2.98 9.04 2.32
CA PRO A 128 -2.15 10.20 2.01
C PRO A 128 -1.82 10.25 0.51
N HIS A 129 -1.55 11.48 0.01
CA HIS A 129 -1.12 11.69 -1.38
C HIS A 129 0.31 11.20 -1.63
N VAL A 130 0.68 11.10 -2.92
CA VAL A 130 1.97 10.56 -3.41
C VAL A 130 3.17 11.09 -2.62
N ALA A 131 3.32 12.41 -2.51
CA ALA A 131 4.48 13.00 -1.83
C ALA A 131 4.53 12.65 -0.34
N ALA A 132 3.40 12.69 0.34
CA ALA A 132 3.32 12.35 1.76
C ALA A 132 3.64 10.86 1.99
N SER A 133 3.13 9.97 1.15
CA SER A 133 3.43 8.54 1.17
C SER A 133 4.93 8.27 0.98
N ALA A 134 5.53 8.85 -0.05
CA ALA A 134 6.94 8.68 -0.36
C ALA A 134 7.85 9.18 0.78
N ILE A 135 7.55 10.35 1.34
CA ILE A 135 8.30 10.91 2.47
C ILE A 135 8.15 10.02 3.71
N ALA A 136 6.93 9.58 4.03
CA ALA A 136 6.67 8.76 5.22
C ALA A 136 7.33 7.37 5.13
N MET A 137 7.50 6.83 3.94
CA MET A 137 8.16 5.54 3.73
C MET A 137 9.68 5.60 3.91
N ASP A 138 10.30 6.74 3.57
CA ASP A 138 11.73 6.97 3.80
C ASP A 138 11.96 7.58 5.18
N LYS A 139 12.54 6.78 6.10
CA LYS A 139 12.82 7.22 7.48
C LYS A 139 13.74 8.44 7.55
N THR A 140 14.68 8.58 6.62
CA THR A 140 15.58 9.74 6.57
C THR A 140 14.81 11.00 6.22
N LEU A 141 13.98 10.94 5.16
CA LEU A 141 13.14 12.06 4.75
C LEU A 141 12.12 12.42 5.84
N THR A 142 11.46 11.43 6.44
CA THR A 142 10.54 11.64 7.57
C THR A 142 11.22 12.38 8.70
N LYS A 143 12.42 11.95 9.11
CA LYS A 143 13.21 12.58 10.17
C LYS A 143 13.57 14.03 9.83
N LEU A 144 14.06 14.29 8.62
CA LEU A 144 14.41 15.63 8.16
C LEU A 144 13.19 16.58 8.14
N VAL A 145 12.04 16.09 7.66
CA VAL A 145 10.80 16.88 7.66
C VAL A 145 10.33 17.17 9.07
N ALA A 146 10.37 16.19 9.97
CA ALA A 146 10.00 16.35 11.37
C ALA A 146 10.91 17.35 12.11
N ASP A 147 12.24 17.28 11.89
CA ASP A 147 13.21 18.25 12.43
C ASP A 147 12.90 19.67 11.96
N ASN A 148 12.66 19.84 10.65
CA ASN A 148 12.34 21.17 10.09
C ASN A 148 11.00 21.71 10.60
N ALA A 149 10.06 20.84 10.94
CA ALA A 149 8.75 21.20 11.53
C ALA A 149 8.80 21.42 13.05
N GLY A 150 9.94 21.22 13.70
CA GLY A 150 10.09 21.35 15.15
C GLY A 150 9.39 20.23 15.94
N VAL A 151 9.13 19.08 15.32
CA VAL A 151 8.53 17.93 15.99
C VAL A 151 9.61 17.21 16.79
N ALA A 152 9.37 17.05 18.10
CA ALA A 152 10.29 16.33 18.97
C ALA A 152 10.42 14.87 18.55
N GLN A 153 11.66 14.41 18.41
CA GLN A 153 11.96 13.04 18.01
C GLN A 153 13.24 12.54 18.67
N ALA A 154 13.40 11.22 18.71
CA ALA A 154 14.63 10.63 19.21
C ALA A 154 15.81 11.01 18.30
N ASP A 155 16.98 11.14 18.91
CA ASP A 155 18.24 11.33 18.18
C ASP A 155 18.44 10.26 17.11
N TRP A 156 18.99 10.66 15.99
CA TRP A 156 19.21 9.76 14.87
C TRP A 156 20.51 10.05 14.13
N LEU A 157 21.00 9.07 13.40
CA LEU A 157 22.18 9.19 12.56
C LEU A 157 21.93 8.46 11.25
N LEU A 158 22.13 9.17 10.13
CA LEU A 158 22.13 8.55 8.81
C LEU A 158 23.46 7.83 8.58
N VAL A 159 23.37 6.55 8.24
CA VAL A 159 24.49 5.72 7.82
C VAL A 159 24.13 5.07 6.48
N ARG A 160 24.97 5.21 5.48
CA ARG A 160 24.78 4.63 4.15
C ARG A 160 25.52 3.30 4.04
N ASP A 161 24.99 2.36 3.26
CA ASP A 161 25.62 1.05 3.02
C ASP A 161 27.07 1.19 2.51
N THR A 162 27.31 2.18 1.67
CA THR A 162 28.66 2.49 1.17
C THR A 162 29.62 2.95 2.27
N GLU A 163 29.13 3.65 3.29
CA GLU A 163 29.95 4.04 4.45
C GLU A 163 30.29 2.80 5.32
N VAL A 164 29.29 1.92 5.53
CA VAL A 164 29.51 0.66 6.28
C VAL A 164 30.54 -0.21 5.56
N SER A 165 30.40 -0.37 4.25
CA SER A 165 31.29 -1.22 3.45
C SER A 165 32.74 -0.71 3.38
N ASN A 166 32.94 0.61 3.32
CA ASN A 166 34.24 1.20 3.06
C ASN A 166 34.89 1.82 4.32
N HIS A 167 34.09 2.21 5.34
CA HIS A 167 34.56 3.03 6.46
C HIS A 167 33.92 2.58 7.79
N LEU A 168 33.72 1.28 8.01
CA LEU A 168 33.02 0.73 9.18
C LEU A 168 33.51 1.32 10.51
N GLN A 169 34.85 1.43 10.69
CA GLN A 169 35.41 1.95 11.94
C GLN A 169 35.01 3.40 12.23
N GLN A 170 34.92 4.24 11.18
CA GLN A 170 34.48 5.63 11.33
C GLN A 170 32.99 5.72 11.66
N VAL A 171 32.18 4.82 11.08
CA VAL A 171 30.75 4.72 11.40
C VAL A 171 30.57 4.36 12.88
N ILE A 172 31.34 3.39 13.38
CA ILE A 172 31.28 2.97 14.82
C ILE A 172 31.61 4.15 15.73
N ILE A 173 32.70 4.89 15.44
CA ILE A 173 33.08 6.07 16.24
C ILE A 173 31.94 7.10 16.28
N ARG A 174 31.34 7.44 15.12
CA ARG A 174 30.23 8.39 15.03
C ARG A 174 29.00 7.93 15.84
N LEU A 175 28.70 6.62 15.82
CA LEU A 175 27.60 6.05 16.61
C LEU A 175 27.87 6.14 18.11
N GLU A 176 29.10 5.82 18.57
CA GLU A 176 29.49 5.92 19.99
C GLU A 176 29.44 7.37 20.51
N GLU A 177 29.92 8.32 19.72
CA GLU A 177 29.84 9.76 20.07
C GLU A 177 28.40 10.22 20.18
N LYS A 178 27.53 9.81 19.24
CA LYS A 178 26.10 10.17 19.27
C LYS A 178 25.41 9.60 20.50
N VAL A 179 25.63 8.33 20.83
CA VAL A 179 25.05 7.69 22.02
C VAL A 179 25.51 8.37 23.29
N LYS A 180 26.82 8.70 23.40
CA LYS A 180 27.35 9.41 24.58
C LYS A 180 26.71 10.79 24.76
N SER A 181 26.49 11.53 23.68
CA SER A 181 25.86 12.84 23.75
C SER A 181 24.39 12.78 24.18
N SER A 182 23.67 11.72 23.79
CA SER A 182 22.26 11.53 24.15
C SER A 182 22.04 11.09 25.62
N LEU A 183 23.08 10.51 26.27
CA LEU A 183 23.01 10.07 27.67
C LEU A 183 23.27 11.22 28.68
N HIS A 184 23.67 12.40 28.19
CA HIS A 184 24.01 13.56 29.01
C HIS A 184 22.98 14.71 28.89
N GLN A 185 21.87 14.49 28.18
CA GLN A 185 20.71 15.37 28.09
C GLN A 185 19.54 14.84 28.93
#